data_9a9941c3a93a2d43487dcf5eedddcc2f
#
_entry.id   9a9941c3a93a2d43487dcf5eedddcc2f
#
_cell.length_a   1.000
_cell.length_b   1.000
_cell.length_c   1.000
_cell.angle_alpha   90.00
_cell.angle_beta   90.00
_cell.angle_gamma   90.00
#
_symmetry.space_group_name_H-M   'P 1'
#
loop_
_entity.id
_entity.type
_entity.pdbx_description
1 polymer ?
#
loop_
_entity_poly.entity_id
_entity_poly.type
_entity_poly.pdbx_seq_one_letter_code
_entity_poly.pdbx_strand_id
1 'polypeptide(L)'
;AVVVGEVDQARTAFESELTLGRAFEEEMPEWTHADVRTLLAKFGLGPDHVSRPADSLSPGERTRAALALLQARGVNLLVLDEPTNHLDLPAIEQLEQAIDAFDGTVLLVTHDRRMLESVRLTRRWEVDDGQVREINP
;
A
#
# COMPACT_ATOMS: atom_id res chain seq x y z
N ALA A 1 8.95 -12.78 13.80
CA ALA A 1 8.78 -11.48 14.46
C ALA A 1 7.84 -10.58 13.66
N VAL A 2 7.14 -9.69 14.36
CA VAL A 2 6.25 -8.72 13.71
C VAL A 2 7.07 -7.52 13.25
N VAL A 3 6.94 -7.19 11.96
CA VAL A 3 7.56 -6.00 11.36
C VAL A 3 6.45 -5.10 10.87
N VAL A 4 6.27 -3.97 11.54
CA VAL A 4 5.19 -3.02 11.28
C VAL A 4 5.66 -1.96 10.27
N GLY A 5 4.80 -1.60 9.33
CA GLY A 5 5.08 -0.55 8.36
C GLY A 5 3.95 0.47 8.25
N GLU A 6 4.33 1.69 7.90
CA GLU A 6 3.43 2.80 7.65
C GLU A 6 3.59 3.30 6.21
N VAL A 7 2.46 3.47 5.53
CA VAL A 7 2.45 3.86 4.12
C VAL A 7 3.02 5.25 3.89
N ASP A 8 2.68 6.22 4.75
CA ASP A 8 3.11 7.60 4.55
C ASP A 8 4.62 7.76 4.54
N GLN A 9 5.32 7.04 5.42
CA GLN A 9 6.77 7.04 5.43
C GLN A 9 7.35 6.43 4.17
N ALA A 10 6.80 5.30 3.71
CA ALA A 10 7.27 4.64 2.50
C ALA A 10 7.01 5.47 1.25
N ARG A 11 5.96 6.28 1.22
CA ARG A 11 5.66 7.15 0.08
C ARG A 11 6.73 8.20 -0.17
N THR A 12 7.45 8.63 0.86
CA THR A 12 8.52 9.64 0.72
C THR A 12 9.65 9.18 -0.20
N ALA A 13 9.89 7.89 -0.31
CA ALA A 13 10.88 7.33 -1.22
C ALA A 13 10.60 7.67 -2.69
N PHE A 14 9.34 7.97 -3.02
CA PHE A 14 8.89 8.24 -4.38
C PHE A 14 8.63 9.71 -4.66
N GLU A 15 9.09 10.59 -3.79
CA GLU A 15 9.06 12.05 -3.98
C GLU A 15 10.37 12.49 -4.65
N SER A 16 10.64 11.97 -5.85
CA SER A 16 11.93 12.15 -6.51
C SER A 16 11.75 12.21 -8.02
N GLU A 17 12.68 12.85 -8.70
CA GLU A 17 12.71 12.91 -10.17
C GLU A 17 13.26 11.62 -10.80
N LEU A 18 13.83 10.72 -10.01
CA LEU A 18 14.25 9.41 -10.49
C LEU A 18 13.05 8.63 -11.01
N THR A 19 13.29 7.74 -11.97
CA THR A 19 12.24 6.83 -12.39
C THR A 19 11.78 5.98 -11.19
N LEU A 20 10.53 5.50 -11.24
CA LEU A 20 10.02 4.63 -10.17
C LEU A 20 10.94 3.44 -9.92
N GLY A 21 11.41 2.79 -10.98
CA GLY A 21 12.33 1.66 -10.85
C GLY A 21 13.61 2.02 -10.14
N ARG A 22 14.22 3.15 -10.49
CA ARG A 22 15.47 3.62 -9.86
C ARG A 22 15.25 4.02 -8.42
N ALA A 23 14.17 4.74 -8.12
CA ALA A 23 13.83 5.13 -6.76
C ALA A 23 13.65 3.89 -5.87
N PHE A 24 12.97 2.87 -6.39
CA PHE A 24 12.79 1.61 -5.69
C PHE A 24 14.12 0.88 -5.46
N GLU A 25 14.96 0.82 -6.48
CA GLU A 25 16.28 0.17 -6.40
C GLU A 25 17.19 0.83 -5.37
N GLU A 26 17.12 2.15 -5.22
CA GLU A 26 17.90 2.85 -4.20
C GLU A 26 17.49 2.43 -2.78
N GLU A 27 16.23 2.12 -2.58
CA GLU A 27 15.71 1.65 -1.29
C GLU A 27 16.01 0.16 -1.05
N MET A 28 16.21 -0.61 -2.14
CA MET A 28 16.46 -2.05 -2.10
C MET A 28 17.69 -2.40 -2.94
N PRO A 29 18.90 -1.96 -2.54
CA PRO A 29 20.08 -2.07 -3.40
C PRO A 29 20.52 -3.51 -3.68
N GLU A 30 20.08 -4.48 -2.89
CA GLU A 30 20.39 -5.90 -3.11
C GLU A 30 19.46 -6.57 -4.11
N TRP A 31 18.40 -5.90 -4.51
CA TRP A 31 17.41 -6.44 -5.45
C TRP A 31 17.86 -6.22 -6.89
N THR A 32 17.58 -7.19 -7.75
CA THR A 32 17.79 -7.04 -9.19
C THR A 32 16.68 -6.20 -9.82
N HIS A 33 16.93 -5.67 -11.03
CA HIS A 33 15.88 -5.00 -11.81
C HIS A 33 14.67 -5.90 -12.03
N ALA A 34 14.90 -7.18 -12.28
CA ALA A 34 13.82 -8.15 -12.49
C ALA A 34 12.96 -8.33 -11.24
N ASP A 35 13.58 -8.41 -10.06
CA ASP A 35 12.86 -8.52 -8.79
C ASP A 35 11.97 -7.31 -8.54
N VAL A 36 12.49 -6.11 -8.78
CA VAL A 36 11.76 -4.85 -8.62
C VAL A 36 10.55 -4.81 -9.56
N ARG A 37 10.75 -5.13 -10.82
CA ARG A 37 9.67 -5.13 -11.83
C ARG A 37 8.59 -6.13 -11.50
N THR A 38 8.98 -7.34 -11.06
CA THR A 38 8.03 -8.39 -10.71
C THR A 38 7.15 -7.97 -9.54
N LEU A 39 7.75 -7.39 -8.51
CA LEU A 39 6.98 -6.94 -7.35
C LEU A 39 6.08 -5.75 -7.69
N LEU A 40 6.59 -4.77 -8.44
CA LEU A 40 5.78 -3.63 -8.85
C LEU A 40 4.60 -4.06 -9.73
N ALA A 41 4.81 -5.02 -10.61
CA ALA A 41 3.73 -5.58 -11.43
C ALA A 41 2.64 -6.24 -10.59
N LYS A 42 3.00 -6.91 -9.50
CA LYS A 42 2.05 -7.50 -8.56
C LYS A 42 1.13 -6.44 -7.96
N PHE A 43 1.64 -5.23 -7.75
CA PHE A 43 0.86 -4.09 -7.25
C PHE A 43 0.25 -3.25 -8.37
N GLY A 44 0.19 -3.78 -9.58
CA GLY A 44 -0.47 -3.13 -10.71
C GLY A 44 0.35 -2.03 -11.38
N LEU A 45 1.66 -1.98 -11.14
CA LEU A 45 2.57 -1.00 -11.71
C LEU A 45 3.43 -1.66 -12.77
N GLY A 46 3.03 -1.50 -14.03
CA GLY A 46 3.67 -2.12 -15.19
C GLY A 46 4.89 -1.35 -15.69
N PRO A 47 5.44 -1.78 -16.86
CA PRO A 47 6.66 -1.18 -17.41
C PRO A 47 6.55 0.33 -17.64
N ASP A 48 5.39 0.82 -18.05
CA ASP A 48 5.18 2.26 -18.28
C ASP A 48 5.31 3.05 -17.00
N HIS A 49 4.84 2.51 -15.88
CA HIS A 49 4.98 3.14 -14.57
C HIS A 49 6.45 3.12 -14.10
N VAL A 50 7.12 2.00 -14.29
CA VAL A 50 8.51 1.81 -13.84
C VAL A 50 9.46 2.81 -14.49
N SER A 51 9.21 3.17 -15.74
CA SER A 51 10.06 4.08 -16.52
C SER A 51 9.73 5.56 -16.35
N ARG A 52 8.62 5.91 -15.67
CA ARG A 52 8.25 7.30 -15.44
C ARG A 52 8.91 7.86 -14.18
N PRO A 53 9.12 9.20 -14.10
CA PRO A 53 9.56 9.82 -12.86
C PRO A 53 8.63 9.46 -11.70
N ALA A 54 9.20 9.14 -10.56
CA ALA A 54 8.41 8.74 -9.39
C ALA A 54 7.44 9.83 -8.94
N ASP A 55 7.86 11.11 -9.03
CA ASP A 55 7.02 12.24 -8.66
C ASP A 55 5.88 12.51 -9.66
N SER A 56 5.88 11.87 -10.83
CA SER A 56 4.79 11.97 -11.81
C SER A 56 3.64 10.99 -11.56
N LEU A 57 3.82 10.06 -10.63
CA LEU A 57 2.79 9.08 -10.29
C LEU A 57 1.59 9.75 -9.63
N SER A 58 0.40 9.23 -9.90
CA SER A 58 -0.80 9.64 -9.18
C SER A 58 -0.70 9.26 -7.69
N PRO A 59 -1.49 9.89 -6.81
CA PRO A 59 -1.51 9.49 -5.40
C PRO A 59 -1.78 8.00 -5.19
N GLY A 60 -2.71 7.41 -5.93
CA GLY A 60 -3.01 5.98 -5.84
C GLY A 60 -1.86 5.11 -6.33
N GLU A 61 -1.22 5.48 -7.44
CA GLU A 61 -0.04 4.77 -7.95
C GLU A 61 1.11 4.84 -6.96
N ARG A 62 1.34 6.01 -6.36
CA ARG A 62 2.38 6.20 -5.35
C ARG A 62 2.11 5.37 -4.10
N THR A 63 0.85 5.26 -3.67
CA THR A 63 0.47 4.40 -2.56
C THR A 63 0.74 2.93 -2.88
N ARG A 64 0.44 2.48 -4.10
CA ARG A 64 0.75 1.10 -4.52
C ARG A 64 2.25 0.83 -4.52
N ALA A 65 3.05 1.78 -4.98
CA ALA A 65 4.51 1.67 -4.92
C ALA A 65 5.01 1.59 -3.47
N ALA A 66 4.43 2.39 -2.58
CA ALA A 66 4.77 2.36 -1.15
C ALA A 66 4.46 1.00 -0.51
N LEU A 67 3.29 0.41 -0.83
CA LEU A 67 2.94 -0.93 -0.32
C LEU A 67 3.90 -1.99 -0.84
N ALA A 68 4.28 -1.91 -2.12
CA ALA A 68 5.28 -2.81 -2.69
C ALA A 68 6.63 -2.69 -1.95
N LEU A 69 7.06 -1.46 -1.66
CA LEU A 69 8.31 -1.22 -0.94
C LEU A 69 8.26 -1.78 0.49
N LEU A 70 7.15 -1.60 1.19
CA LEU A 70 6.99 -2.17 2.53
C LEU A 70 7.05 -3.69 2.49
N GLN A 71 6.42 -4.31 1.50
CA GLN A 71 6.51 -5.75 1.34
C GLN A 71 7.95 -6.20 1.06
N ALA A 72 8.67 -5.48 0.20
CA ALA A 72 10.08 -5.77 -0.10
C ALA A 72 10.96 -5.70 1.15
N ARG A 73 10.67 -4.77 2.05
CA ARG A 73 11.38 -4.61 3.33
C ARG A 73 11.02 -5.65 4.39
N GLY A 74 10.13 -6.57 4.07
CA GLY A 74 9.72 -7.62 5.01
C GLY A 74 8.67 -7.20 6.02
N VAL A 75 7.99 -6.09 5.78
CA VAL A 75 6.84 -5.69 6.60
C VAL A 75 5.76 -6.74 6.49
N ASN A 76 5.28 -7.24 7.63
CA ASN A 76 4.24 -8.26 7.70
C ASN A 76 2.98 -7.82 8.47
N LEU A 77 3.00 -6.63 9.04
CA LEU A 77 1.83 -5.97 9.61
C LEU A 77 1.75 -4.55 9.08
N LEU A 78 0.76 -4.29 8.26
CA LEU A 78 0.50 -2.99 7.68
C LEU A 78 -0.62 -2.32 8.44
N VAL A 79 -0.38 -1.11 8.93
CA VAL A 79 -1.41 -0.31 9.62
C VAL A 79 -1.84 0.81 8.68
N LEU A 80 -3.12 0.83 8.36
CA LEU A 80 -3.76 1.85 7.54
C LEU A 80 -4.84 2.55 8.36
N ASP A 81 -4.59 3.82 8.66
CA ASP A 81 -5.52 4.64 9.46
C ASP A 81 -6.18 5.68 8.55
N GLU A 82 -7.48 5.52 8.33
CA GLU A 82 -8.29 6.37 7.45
C GLU A 82 -7.63 6.59 6.07
N PRO A 83 -7.26 5.51 5.35
CA PRO A 83 -6.45 5.64 4.15
C PRO A 83 -7.19 6.23 2.95
N THR A 84 -8.51 6.36 3.01
CA THR A 84 -9.33 6.92 1.92
C THR A 84 -9.48 8.43 1.99
N ASN A 85 -9.00 9.08 3.06
CA ASN A 85 -9.09 10.52 3.18
C ASN A 85 -8.40 11.21 2.01
N HIS A 86 -9.10 12.17 1.39
CA HIS A 86 -8.62 12.96 0.25
C HIS A 86 -8.38 12.17 -1.04
N LEU A 87 -8.85 10.92 -1.13
CA LEU A 87 -8.76 10.12 -2.35
C LEU A 87 -10.08 10.18 -3.12
N ASP A 88 -9.97 10.26 -4.44
CA ASP A 88 -11.12 10.08 -5.33
C ASP A 88 -11.44 8.59 -5.51
N LEU A 89 -12.56 8.29 -6.16
CA LEU A 89 -13.02 6.91 -6.33
C LEU A 89 -12.01 6.01 -7.04
N PRO A 90 -11.38 6.42 -8.15
CA PRO A 90 -10.36 5.57 -8.78
C PRO A 90 -9.18 5.28 -7.88
N ALA A 91 -8.72 6.26 -7.09
CA ALA A 91 -7.62 6.06 -6.15
C ALA A 91 -8.00 5.10 -5.02
N ILE A 92 -9.24 5.16 -4.53
CA ILE A 92 -9.75 4.22 -3.53
C ILE A 92 -9.75 2.80 -4.08
N GLU A 93 -10.23 2.60 -5.31
CA GLU A 93 -10.23 1.29 -5.96
C GLU A 93 -8.81 0.73 -6.13
N GLN A 94 -7.87 1.59 -6.49
CA GLN A 94 -6.46 1.20 -6.59
C GLN A 94 -5.89 0.80 -5.24
N LEU A 95 -6.24 1.52 -4.17
CA LEU A 95 -5.81 1.17 -2.82
C LEU A 95 -6.37 -0.18 -2.38
N GLU A 96 -7.65 -0.44 -2.67
CA GLU A 96 -8.29 -1.73 -2.37
C GLU A 96 -7.54 -2.89 -3.05
N GLN A 97 -7.18 -2.72 -4.31
CA GLN A 97 -6.41 -3.72 -5.06
C GLN A 97 -5.02 -3.93 -4.46
N ALA A 98 -4.37 -2.86 -4.03
CA ALA A 98 -3.05 -2.93 -3.41
C ALA A 98 -3.09 -3.65 -2.06
N ILE A 99 -4.13 -3.42 -1.28
CA ILE A 99 -4.34 -4.12 0.00
C ILE A 99 -4.51 -5.62 -0.25
N ASP A 100 -5.28 -6.00 -1.25
CA ASP A 100 -5.47 -7.41 -1.61
C ASP A 100 -4.18 -8.07 -2.11
N ALA A 101 -3.30 -7.31 -2.74
CA ALA A 101 -2.01 -7.80 -3.24
C ALA A 101 -0.95 -7.95 -2.14
N PHE A 102 -1.11 -7.26 -1.02
CA PHE A 102 -0.12 -7.27 0.07
C PHE A 102 -0.12 -8.63 0.79
N ASP A 103 1.07 -9.23 0.90
CA ASP A 103 1.27 -10.48 1.62
C ASP A 103 1.58 -10.19 3.08
N GLY A 104 0.62 -10.40 3.94
CA GLY A 104 0.78 -10.17 5.37
C GLY A 104 -0.55 -9.80 6.00
N THR A 105 -0.47 -9.28 7.21
CA THR A 105 -1.65 -8.85 7.95
C THR A 105 -1.85 -7.34 7.73
N VAL A 106 -3.08 -6.95 7.45
CA VAL A 106 -3.47 -5.55 7.33
C VAL A 106 -4.44 -5.20 8.44
N LEU A 107 -4.09 -4.19 9.21
CA LEU A 107 -5.00 -3.57 10.18
C LEU A 107 -5.55 -2.29 9.55
N LEU A 108 -6.82 -2.34 9.19
CA LEU A 108 -7.50 -1.23 8.54
C LEU A 108 -8.41 -0.52 9.54
N VAL A 109 -8.17 0.76 9.77
CA VAL A 109 -9.00 1.62 10.61
C VAL A 109 -9.69 2.64 9.71
N THR A 110 -11.02 2.54 9.61
CA THR A 110 -11.77 3.42 8.72
C THR A 110 -13.24 3.54 9.15
N HIS A 111 -13.87 4.67 8.80
CA HIS A 111 -15.31 4.87 8.86
C HIS A 111 -15.97 4.67 7.49
N ASP A 112 -15.20 4.41 6.45
CA ASP A 112 -15.69 4.23 5.10
C ASP A 112 -16.31 2.84 4.94
N ARG A 113 -17.64 2.79 4.92
CA ARG A 113 -18.38 1.54 4.78
C ARG A 113 -18.13 0.84 3.46
N ARG A 114 -17.96 1.61 2.38
CA ARG A 114 -17.67 1.04 1.07
C ARG A 114 -16.36 0.29 1.09
N MET A 115 -15.32 0.87 1.70
CA MET A 115 -14.03 0.21 1.82
C MET A 115 -14.11 -1.05 2.66
N LEU A 116 -14.86 -1.03 3.76
CA LEU A 116 -15.07 -2.20 4.61
C LEU A 116 -15.80 -3.33 3.88
N GLU A 117 -16.66 -3.01 2.92
CA GLU A 117 -17.37 -3.99 2.11
C GLU A 117 -16.54 -4.50 0.94
N SER A 118 -15.66 -3.66 0.39
CA SER A 118 -14.87 -3.98 -0.81
C SER A 118 -13.61 -4.77 -0.51
N VAL A 119 -13.01 -4.56 0.65
CA VAL A 119 -11.78 -5.25 1.05
C VAL A 119 -12.12 -6.59 1.68
N ARG A 120 -11.32 -7.60 1.35
CA ARG A 120 -11.50 -8.94 1.92
C ARG A 120 -11.05 -8.94 3.38
N LEU A 121 -12.02 -8.97 4.30
CA LEU A 121 -11.78 -8.96 5.73
C LEU A 121 -11.91 -10.38 6.30
N THR A 122 -10.99 -10.73 7.19
CA THR A 122 -11.09 -11.98 7.97
C THR A 122 -11.69 -11.73 9.35
N ARG A 123 -11.51 -10.53 9.88
CA ARG A 123 -12.06 -10.13 11.18
C ARG A 123 -12.48 -8.66 11.12
N ARG A 124 -13.51 -8.32 11.87
CA ARG A 124 -13.99 -6.95 11.98
C ARG A 124 -14.29 -6.61 13.44
N TRP A 125 -13.78 -5.47 13.89
CA TRP A 125 -14.06 -4.94 15.21
C TRP A 125 -14.70 -3.58 15.11
N GLU A 126 -15.63 -3.33 16.01
CA GLU A 126 -16.25 -2.02 16.18
C GLU A 126 -15.77 -1.44 17.48
N VAL A 127 -15.30 -0.19 17.44
CA VAL A 127 -14.84 0.55 18.61
C VAL A 127 -15.83 1.66 18.88
N ASP A 128 -16.45 1.65 20.07
CA ASP A 128 -17.44 2.64 20.47
C ASP A 128 -17.34 2.87 21.96
N ASP A 129 -17.28 4.15 22.35
CA ASP A 129 -17.24 4.60 23.75
C ASP A 129 -16.19 3.85 24.60
N GLY A 130 -14.99 3.69 24.04
CA GLY A 130 -13.87 3.02 24.71
C GLY A 130 -13.98 1.50 24.77
N GLN A 131 -15.01 0.92 24.16
CA GLN A 131 -15.20 -0.52 24.10
C GLN A 131 -14.90 -1.07 22.72
N VAL A 132 -14.32 -2.27 22.68
CA VAL A 132 -14.01 -2.98 21.44
C VAL A 132 -14.84 -4.25 21.38
N ARG A 133 -15.53 -4.43 20.26
CA ARG A 133 -16.40 -5.59 20.06
C ARG A 133 -16.14 -6.18 18.68
N GLU A 134 -15.91 -7.50 18.64
CA GLU A 134 -15.80 -8.21 17.37
C GLU A 134 -17.19 -8.46 16.79
N ILE A 135 -17.35 -8.14 15.51
CA ILE A 135 -18.59 -8.38 14.77
C ILE A 135 -18.29 -9.22 13.54
N ASN A 136 -19.32 -9.76 12.90
CA ASN A 136 -19.14 -10.52 11.67
C ASN A 136 -18.57 -9.63 10.56
N PRO A 137 -17.54 -10.12 9.83
CA PRO A 137 -16.95 -9.36 8.73
C PRO A 137 -17.92 -9.05 7.60
#